data_945177cf63bf2d53d60b6e0be8ab8c76
#
_entry.id   945177cf63bf2d53d60b6e0be8ab8c76
#
_cell.length_a   1.000
_cell.length_b   1.000
_cell.length_c   1.000
_cell.angle_alpha   90.00
_cell.angle_beta   90.00
_cell.angle_gamma   90.00
#
_symmetry.space_group_name_H-M   'P 1'
#
loop_
_entity.id
_entity.type
_entity.pdbx_description
1 polymer ?
#
loop_
_entity_poly.entity_id
_entity_poly.type
_entity_poly.pdbx_seq_one_letter_code
_entity_poly.pdbx_strand_id
1 'polypeptide(L)'
;QCTDEEGLRVLLGQEQVSFYTGFDPTADSLHAGHLIALMAMSHMQRAGHRPICLVGGGTGTVGDPSGRTDMRKVMTDETIRHNCDCFRKQIARFIDFSDDRAIMVDNGDWLRKLNYIELLRDVGAHFTVNRMLAAESYKQRWEKGLTFLEFNYMIMQAYDFLELNKRYDCKLEMG
;
A
#
# COMPACT_ATOMS: atom_id res chain seq x y z
N GLN A 1 -15.63 0.53 2.77
CA GLN A 1 -16.25 0.64 1.44
C GLN A 1 -15.70 -0.47 0.54
N CYS A 2 -16.54 -1.09 -0.28
CA CYS A 2 -16.14 -2.04 -1.31
C CYS A 2 -16.44 -1.41 -2.68
N THR A 3 -15.53 -1.54 -3.62
CA THR A 3 -15.67 -0.95 -4.97
C THR A 3 -16.73 -1.71 -5.79
N ASP A 4 -16.72 -3.05 -5.67
CA ASP A 4 -17.65 -3.96 -6.31
C ASP A 4 -17.88 -5.17 -5.39
N GLU A 5 -18.93 -5.12 -4.60
CA GLU A 5 -19.22 -6.17 -3.61
C GLU A 5 -19.66 -7.48 -4.26
N GLU A 6 -20.43 -7.42 -5.33
CA GLU A 6 -20.95 -8.61 -6.00
C GLU A 6 -19.83 -9.32 -6.76
N GLY A 7 -19.02 -8.58 -7.52
CA GLY A 7 -17.83 -9.11 -8.18
C GLY A 7 -16.82 -9.71 -7.19
N LEU A 8 -16.62 -9.06 -6.03
CA LEU A 8 -15.74 -9.58 -4.99
C LEU A 8 -16.26 -10.90 -4.40
N ARG A 9 -17.57 -11.02 -4.13
CA ARG A 9 -18.18 -12.28 -3.65
C ARG A 9 -17.97 -13.43 -4.62
N VAL A 10 -18.16 -13.17 -5.92
CA VAL A 10 -17.93 -14.17 -6.96
C VAL A 10 -16.47 -14.57 -7.01
N LEU A 11 -15.57 -13.59 -7.04
CA LEU A 11 -14.11 -13.81 -7.11
C LEU A 11 -13.61 -14.68 -5.94
N LEU A 12 -13.97 -14.31 -4.71
CA LEU A 12 -13.55 -15.03 -3.49
C LEU A 12 -14.15 -16.44 -3.40
N GLY A 13 -15.29 -16.69 -4.05
CA GLY A 13 -15.93 -18.01 -4.06
C GLY A 13 -15.41 -18.97 -5.13
N GLN A 14 -14.69 -18.47 -6.15
CA GLN A 14 -14.28 -19.25 -7.31
C GLN A 14 -12.82 -19.67 -7.30
N GLU A 15 -11.93 -18.86 -6.73
CA GLU A 15 -10.49 -19.08 -6.78
C GLU A 15 -9.75 -18.59 -5.53
N GLN A 16 -8.50 -19.06 -5.38
CA GLN A 16 -7.58 -18.45 -4.44
C GLN A 16 -7.17 -17.06 -4.95
N VAL A 17 -7.50 -16.02 -4.19
CA VAL A 17 -7.21 -14.64 -4.55
C VAL A 17 -5.93 -14.16 -3.85
N SER A 18 -4.99 -13.64 -4.62
CA SER A 18 -3.90 -12.82 -4.08
C SER A 18 -4.41 -11.41 -3.81
N PHE A 19 -4.21 -10.93 -2.60
CA PHE A 19 -4.65 -9.60 -2.17
C PHE A 19 -3.56 -8.92 -1.35
N TYR A 20 -3.53 -7.58 -1.31
CA TYR A 20 -2.51 -6.88 -0.54
C TYR A 20 -3.07 -5.88 0.46
N THR A 21 -2.26 -5.61 1.46
CA THR A 21 -2.40 -4.47 2.38
C THR A 21 -1.05 -3.78 2.51
N GLY A 22 -1.07 -2.44 2.42
CA GLY A 22 0.11 -1.59 2.54
C GLY A 22 0.37 -1.18 3.99
N PHE A 23 1.65 -1.14 4.37
CA PHE A 23 2.13 -0.70 5.68
C PHE A 23 3.29 0.27 5.51
N ASP A 24 3.04 1.56 5.69
CA ASP A 24 4.10 2.57 5.69
C ASP A 24 4.91 2.52 7.00
N PRO A 25 6.23 2.32 6.95
CA PRO A 25 7.09 2.09 8.12
C PRO A 25 7.42 3.41 8.83
N THR A 26 6.39 4.10 9.35
CA THR A 26 6.51 5.42 9.99
C THR A 26 7.03 5.39 11.43
N ALA A 27 7.16 4.18 12.01
CA ALA A 27 7.70 3.90 13.33
C ALA A 27 8.31 2.49 13.33
N ASP A 28 9.01 2.12 14.40
CA ASP A 28 9.59 0.78 14.60
C ASP A 28 8.57 -0.26 15.11
N SER A 29 7.34 0.14 15.37
CA SER A 29 6.28 -0.73 15.87
C SER A 29 4.95 -0.49 15.20
N LEU A 30 4.20 -1.57 14.99
CA LEU A 30 2.80 -1.54 14.61
C LEU A 30 1.96 -1.03 15.80
N HIS A 31 0.90 -0.30 15.51
CA HIS A 31 -0.06 0.16 16.50
C HIS A 31 -1.43 -0.52 16.33
N ALA A 32 -2.37 -0.26 17.23
CA ALA A 32 -3.69 -0.91 17.24
C ALA A 32 -4.47 -0.74 15.91
N GLY A 33 -4.27 0.37 15.19
CA GLY A 33 -4.87 0.56 13.87
C GLY A 33 -4.40 -0.47 12.84
N HIS A 34 -3.13 -0.82 12.84
CA HIS A 34 -2.59 -1.86 11.94
C HIS A 34 -3.14 -3.26 12.29
N LEU A 35 -3.50 -3.51 13.56
CA LEU A 35 -4.03 -4.81 13.99
C LEU A 35 -5.34 -5.15 13.25
N ILE A 36 -6.19 -4.17 12.96
CA ILE A 36 -7.44 -4.39 12.22
C ILE A 36 -7.13 -4.97 10.84
N ALA A 37 -6.21 -4.35 10.11
CA ALA A 37 -5.79 -4.82 8.78
C ALA A 37 -5.14 -6.22 8.85
N LEU A 38 -4.25 -6.45 9.81
CA LEU A 38 -3.61 -7.76 10.02
C LEU A 38 -4.61 -8.87 10.37
N MET A 39 -5.60 -8.57 11.19
CA MET A 39 -6.67 -9.54 11.51
C MET A 39 -7.51 -9.85 10.28
N ALA A 40 -7.88 -8.85 9.48
CA ALA A 40 -8.58 -9.07 8.22
C ALA A 40 -7.76 -9.94 7.25
N MET A 41 -6.46 -9.63 7.08
CA MET A 41 -5.55 -10.45 6.29
C MET A 41 -5.45 -11.90 6.80
N SER A 42 -5.35 -12.09 8.12
CA SER A 42 -5.28 -13.41 8.74
C SER A 42 -6.57 -14.20 8.51
N HIS A 43 -7.75 -13.57 8.58
CA HIS A 43 -9.01 -14.21 8.26
C HIS A 43 -9.08 -14.64 6.79
N MET A 44 -8.68 -13.78 5.87
CA MET A 44 -8.62 -14.10 4.45
C MET A 44 -7.63 -15.24 4.16
N GLN A 45 -6.47 -15.25 4.82
CA GLN A 45 -5.51 -16.34 4.70
C GLN A 45 -6.08 -17.67 5.19
N ARG A 46 -6.77 -17.67 6.32
CA ARG A 46 -7.46 -18.89 6.84
C ARG A 46 -8.56 -19.38 5.92
N ALA A 47 -9.19 -18.49 5.17
CA ALA A 47 -10.17 -18.82 4.15
C ALA A 47 -9.54 -19.37 2.84
N GLY A 48 -8.20 -19.44 2.77
CA GLY A 48 -7.48 -20.02 1.63
C GLY A 48 -6.95 -19.01 0.62
N HIS A 49 -7.10 -17.70 0.87
CA HIS A 49 -6.56 -16.65 0.00
C HIS A 49 -5.12 -16.31 0.37
N ARG A 50 -4.40 -15.67 -0.55
CA ARG A 50 -2.96 -15.40 -0.42
C ARG A 50 -2.68 -13.93 -0.12
N PRO A 51 -2.34 -13.55 1.12
CA PRO A 51 -2.00 -12.18 1.47
C PRO A 51 -0.61 -11.78 0.95
N ILE A 52 -0.51 -10.55 0.49
CA ILE A 52 0.72 -9.84 0.17
C ILE A 52 0.85 -8.68 1.16
N CYS A 53 1.86 -8.74 2.01
CA CYS A 53 2.19 -7.65 2.93
C CYS A 53 3.14 -6.70 2.20
N LEU A 54 2.63 -5.54 1.77
CA LEU A 54 3.42 -4.52 1.11
C LEU A 54 4.00 -3.56 2.15
N VAL A 55 5.32 -3.55 2.30
CA VAL A 55 6.01 -2.58 3.16
C VAL A 55 6.43 -1.38 2.33
N GLY A 56 6.11 -0.19 2.80
CA GLY A 56 6.33 1.06 2.09
C GLY A 56 7.75 1.61 2.22
N GLY A 57 8.79 0.87 1.82
CA GLY A 57 10.17 1.36 1.83
C GLY A 57 10.42 2.50 0.82
N GLY A 58 9.63 2.56 -0.25
CA GLY A 58 9.61 3.67 -1.21
C GLY A 58 8.65 4.78 -0.77
N THR A 59 7.38 4.45 -0.54
CA THR A 59 6.35 5.43 -0.13
C THR A 59 6.62 6.06 1.24
N GLY A 60 7.30 5.39 2.15
CA GLY A 60 7.73 5.93 3.43
C GLY A 60 8.68 7.13 3.32
N THR A 61 9.36 7.29 2.18
CA THR A 61 10.18 8.49 1.90
C THR A 61 9.34 9.72 1.54
N VAL A 62 8.10 9.50 1.10
CA VAL A 62 7.16 10.56 0.67
C VAL A 62 6.17 10.88 1.79
N GLY A 63 5.55 9.86 2.35
CA GLY A 63 4.54 9.95 3.41
C GLY A 63 3.12 10.08 2.87
N ASP A 64 2.25 9.20 3.34
CA ASP A 64 0.82 9.20 3.03
C ASP A 64 0.13 10.44 3.62
N PRO A 65 -0.56 11.26 2.82
CA PRO A 65 -1.29 12.43 3.29
C PRO A 65 -2.62 12.09 3.97
N SER A 66 -3.13 10.87 3.84
CA SER A 66 -4.46 10.46 4.29
C SER A 66 -4.63 10.60 5.81
N GLY A 67 -5.78 11.14 6.24
CA GLY A 67 -6.15 11.26 7.65
C GLY A 67 -5.28 12.22 8.47
N ARG A 68 -4.50 13.10 7.83
CA ARG A 68 -3.60 14.04 8.48
C ARG A 68 -3.81 15.48 8.04
N THR A 69 -3.54 16.39 8.95
CA THR A 69 -3.61 17.83 8.70
C THR A 69 -2.24 18.46 8.42
N ASP A 70 -1.16 17.77 8.79
CA ASP A 70 0.21 18.27 8.67
C ASP A 70 1.09 17.31 7.88
N MET A 71 2.11 17.84 7.19
CA MET A 71 3.07 17.06 6.43
C MET A 71 3.86 16.12 7.35
N ARG A 72 4.10 14.88 6.91
CA ARG A 72 4.94 13.94 7.64
C ARG A 72 6.40 14.40 7.65
N LYS A 73 7.09 14.17 8.76
CA LYS A 73 8.53 14.37 8.83
C LYS A 73 9.23 13.35 7.92
N VAL A 74 10.08 13.85 7.04
CA VAL A 74 10.88 13.00 6.15
C VAL A 74 11.85 12.17 6.99
N MET A 75 11.82 10.85 6.81
CA MET A 75 12.70 9.91 7.49
C MET A 75 13.94 9.61 6.62
N THR A 76 15.05 9.25 7.27
CA THR A 76 16.25 8.76 6.57
C THR A 76 16.03 7.34 6.04
N ASP A 77 16.76 6.97 4.99
CA ASP A 77 16.72 5.61 4.45
C ASP A 77 17.07 4.53 5.48
N GLU A 78 17.99 4.83 6.40
CA GLU A 78 18.36 3.93 7.50
C GLU A 78 17.21 3.70 8.46
N THR A 79 16.51 4.77 8.85
CA THR A 79 15.32 4.68 9.71
C THR A 79 14.22 3.87 9.04
N ILE A 80 13.97 4.10 7.75
CA ILE A 80 12.96 3.37 6.98
C ILE A 80 13.30 1.87 6.92
N ARG A 81 14.55 1.51 6.60
CA ARG A 81 14.97 0.10 6.57
C ARG A 81 14.81 -0.57 7.92
N HIS A 82 15.25 0.10 9.00
CA HIS A 82 15.08 -0.41 10.36
C HIS A 82 13.60 -0.66 10.68
N ASN A 83 12.73 0.29 10.39
CA ASN A 83 11.29 0.16 10.63
C ASN A 83 10.67 -0.97 9.79
N CYS A 84 11.07 -1.09 8.51
CA CYS A 84 10.65 -2.21 7.65
C CYS A 84 11.00 -3.57 8.26
N ASP A 85 12.21 -3.73 8.78
CA ASP A 85 12.64 -4.96 9.42
C ASP A 85 11.87 -5.25 10.72
N CYS A 86 11.55 -4.22 11.48
CA CYS A 86 10.70 -4.34 12.66
C CYS A 86 9.27 -4.77 12.28
N PHE A 87 8.69 -4.19 11.23
CA PHE A 87 7.36 -4.56 10.73
C PHE A 87 7.32 -6.01 10.24
N ARG A 88 8.32 -6.45 9.48
CA ARG A 88 8.42 -7.85 9.01
C ARG A 88 8.32 -8.84 10.17
N LYS A 89 9.09 -8.60 11.26
CA LYS A 89 9.09 -9.47 12.44
C LYS A 89 7.74 -9.48 13.17
N GLN A 90 7.04 -8.34 13.20
CA GLN A 90 5.76 -8.22 13.88
C GLN A 90 4.63 -8.82 13.05
N ILE A 91 4.57 -8.58 11.75
CA ILE A 91 3.58 -9.12 10.81
C ILE A 91 3.64 -10.66 10.78
N ALA A 92 4.85 -11.24 10.81
CA ALA A 92 5.03 -12.69 10.82
C ALA A 92 4.43 -13.41 12.04
N ARG A 93 3.98 -12.67 13.06
CA ARG A 93 3.22 -13.25 14.20
C ARG A 93 1.74 -13.48 13.88
N PHE A 94 1.22 -12.84 12.85
CA PHE A 94 -0.20 -12.88 12.47
C PHE A 94 -0.44 -13.60 11.15
N ILE A 95 0.52 -13.52 10.24
CA ILE A 95 0.48 -14.04 8.88
C ILE A 95 1.49 -15.16 8.74
N ASP A 96 1.06 -16.28 8.21
CA ASP A 96 1.91 -17.45 7.94
C ASP A 96 2.56 -17.32 6.56
N PHE A 97 3.88 -17.22 6.53
CA PHE A 97 4.70 -17.11 5.32
C PHE A 97 5.31 -18.44 4.86
N SER A 98 5.00 -19.55 5.54
CA SER A 98 5.48 -20.87 5.12
C SER A 98 4.88 -21.28 3.77
N ASP A 99 5.61 -22.07 3.00
CA ASP A 99 5.15 -22.70 1.76
C ASP A 99 4.46 -21.72 0.76
N ASP A 100 4.97 -20.50 0.65
CA ASP A 100 4.41 -19.43 -0.19
C ASP A 100 2.94 -19.07 0.10
N ARG A 101 2.46 -19.35 1.30
CA ARG A 101 1.08 -19.03 1.74
C ARG A 101 0.84 -17.53 1.90
N ALA A 102 1.89 -16.75 2.03
CA ALA A 102 1.90 -15.30 2.01
C ALA A 102 3.20 -14.78 1.42
N ILE A 103 3.19 -13.53 0.95
CA ILE A 103 4.38 -12.85 0.45
C ILE A 103 4.58 -11.56 1.23
N MET A 104 5.84 -11.19 1.44
CA MET A 104 6.20 -9.88 1.95
C MET A 104 7.12 -9.20 0.96
N VAL A 105 6.74 -8.00 0.51
CA VAL A 105 7.44 -7.22 -0.51
C VAL A 105 7.66 -5.79 -0.03
N ASP A 106 8.65 -5.14 -0.60
CA ASP A 106 8.98 -3.74 -0.34
C ASP A 106 8.81 -2.94 -1.63
N ASN A 107 7.94 -1.92 -1.63
CA ASN A 107 7.72 -1.11 -2.83
C ASN A 107 8.93 -0.25 -3.21
N GLY A 108 9.91 -0.08 -2.33
CA GLY A 108 11.20 0.51 -2.67
C GLY A 108 11.93 -0.26 -3.77
N ASP A 109 11.69 -1.55 -3.93
CA ASP A 109 12.32 -2.40 -4.94
C ASP A 109 11.98 -1.98 -6.38
N TRP A 110 10.83 -1.37 -6.61
CA TRP A 110 10.42 -0.85 -7.92
C TRP A 110 10.29 0.65 -7.95
N LEU A 111 9.71 1.33 -6.95
CA LEU A 111 9.50 2.78 -6.97
C LEU A 111 10.82 3.56 -7.08
N ARG A 112 11.87 3.12 -6.41
CA ARG A 112 13.20 3.78 -6.43
C ARG A 112 13.92 3.64 -7.78
N LYS A 113 13.48 2.73 -8.64
CA LYS A 113 14.08 2.48 -9.96
C LYS A 113 13.34 3.17 -11.10
N LEU A 114 12.20 3.79 -10.80
CA LEU A 114 11.38 4.45 -11.81
C LEU A 114 12.09 5.69 -12.38
N ASN A 115 12.08 5.77 -13.69
CA ASN A 115 12.44 7.02 -14.37
C ASN A 115 11.24 7.97 -14.29
N TYR A 116 11.47 9.19 -13.83
CA TYR A 116 10.40 10.18 -13.62
C TYR A 116 9.64 10.53 -14.91
N ILE A 117 10.35 10.68 -16.02
CA ILE A 117 9.74 11.05 -17.31
C ILE A 117 8.90 9.89 -17.85
N GLU A 118 9.39 8.66 -17.73
CA GLU A 118 8.66 7.47 -18.15
C GLU A 118 7.41 7.27 -17.30
N LEU A 119 7.53 7.45 -15.98
CA LEU A 119 6.39 7.39 -15.07
C LEU A 119 5.29 8.41 -15.44
N LEU A 120 5.67 9.66 -15.71
CA LEU A 120 4.71 10.69 -16.13
C LEU A 120 4.03 10.34 -17.44
N ARG A 121 4.79 9.84 -18.41
CA ARG A 121 4.24 9.48 -19.73
C ARG A 121 3.33 8.26 -19.67
N ASP A 122 3.77 7.18 -19.00
CA ASP A 122 3.15 5.88 -19.12
C ASP A 122 2.08 5.66 -18.03
N VAL A 123 2.23 6.30 -16.87
CA VAL A 123 1.29 6.19 -15.75
C VAL A 123 0.53 7.50 -15.53
N GLY A 124 1.22 8.62 -15.49
CA GLY A 124 0.61 9.93 -15.23
C GLY A 124 -0.49 10.30 -16.24
N ALA A 125 -0.37 9.84 -17.49
CA ALA A 125 -1.39 10.06 -18.53
C ALA A 125 -2.76 9.46 -18.19
N HIS A 126 -2.84 8.48 -17.28
CA HIS A 126 -4.09 7.87 -16.82
C HIS A 126 -4.75 8.60 -15.65
N PHE A 127 -4.09 9.62 -15.10
CA PHE A 127 -4.59 10.41 -13.97
C PHE A 127 -4.97 11.82 -14.41
N THR A 128 -6.13 12.30 -14.00
CA THR A 128 -6.51 13.70 -14.15
C THR A 128 -6.38 14.42 -12.80
N VAL A 129 -5.79 15.60 -12.82
CA VAL A 129 -5.62 16.43 -11.61
C VAL A 129 -6.96 16.66 -10.90
N ASN A 130 -8.04 16.92 -11.66
CA ASN A 130 -9.37 17.13 -11.08
C ASN A 130 -9.88 15.91 -10.31
N ARG A 131 -9.68 14.71 -10.84
CA ARG A 131 -10.07 13.46 -10.16
C ARG A 131 -9.22 13.21 -8.90
N MET A 132 -7.92 13.48 -8.98
CA MET A 132 -7.03 13.34 -7.83
C MET A 132 -7.42 14.30 -6.71
N LEU A 133 -7.66 15.58 -7.02
CA LEU A 133 -8.07 16.59 -6.04
C LEU A 133 -9.46 16.31 -5.41
N ALA A 134 -10.33 15.59 -6.11
CA ALA A 134 -11.63 15.18 -5.58
C ALA A 134 -11.55 14.02 -4.56
N ALA A 135 -10.40 13.35 -4.47
CA ALA A 135 -10.22 12.23 -3.54
C ALA A 135 -10.26 12.70 -2.07
N GLU A 136 -10.92 11.91 -1.22
CA GLU A 136 -11.10 12.23 0.20
C GLU A 136 -9.77 12.39 0.94
N SER A 137 -8.76 11.62 0.55
CA SER A 137 -7.40 11.69 1.10
C SER A 137 -6.74 13.07 0.94
N TYR A 138 -7.14 13.85 -0.06
CA TYR A 138 -6.57 15.18 -0.31
C TYR A 138 -7.41 16.34 0.22
N LYS A 139 -8.71 16.16 0.43
CA LYS A 139 -9.61 17.23 0.88
C LYS A 139 -9.16 17.88 2.18
N GLN A 140 -8.73 17.08 3.16
CA GLN A 140 -8.29 17.58 4.47
C GLN A 140 -6.96 18.36 4.39
N ARG A 141 -6.13 18.06 3.37
CA ARG A 141 -4.84 18.72 3.15
C ARG A 141 -4.94 19.97 2.29
N TRP A 142 -6.00 20.07 1.47
CA TRP A 142 -6.14 21.16 0.49
C TRP A 142 -6.06 22.54 1.10
N GLU A 143 -6.78 22.79 2.21
CA GLU A 143 -6.83 24.08 2.88
C GLU A 143 -5.50 24.46 3.56
N LYS A 144 -4.71 23.47 3.99
CA LYS A 144 -3.43 23.66 4.67
C LYS A 144 -2.20 23.65 3.74
N GLY A 145 -2.43 23.40 2.45
CA GLY A 145 -1.39 23.29 1.46
C GLY A 145 -0.94 21.83 1.27
N LEU A 146 -1.37 21.22 0.18
CA LEU A 146 -0.93 19.91 -0.28
C LEU A 146 0.35 20.10 -1.11
N THR A 147 1.46 19.48 -0.67
CA THR A 147 2.70 19.55 -1.43
C THR A 147 2.63 18.67 -2.67
N PHE A 148 3.43 18.99 -3.70
CA PHE A 148 3.53 18.16 -4.91
C PHE A 148 4.03 16.73 -4.58
N LEU A 149 4.88 16.59 -3.57
CA LEU A 149 5.36 15.32 -3.07
C LEU A 149 4.18 14.44 -2.58
N GLU A 150 3.37 14.97 -1.67
CA GLU A 150 2.17 14.28 -1.15
C GLU A 150 1.13 14.01 -2.25
N PHE A 151 0.99 14.94 -3.20
CA PHE A 151 0.07 14.78 -4.33
C PHE A 151 0.42 13.59 -5.22
N ASN A 152 1.71 13.27 -5.36
CA ASN A 152 2.15 12.10 -6.13
C ASN A 152 1.97 10.76 -5.38
N TYR A 153 1.64 10.75 -4.09
CA TYR A 153 1.46 9.52 -3.34
C TYR A 153 0.40 8.59 -3.97
N MET A 154 -0.72 9.15 -4.44
CA MET A 154 -1.78 8.39 -5.11
C MET A 154 -1.27 7.67 -6.37
N ILE A 155 -0.39 8.29 -7.15
CA ILE A 155 0.19 7.68 -8.35
C ILE A 155 1.09 6.51 -7.96
N MET A 156 1.90 6.67 -6.91
CA MET A 156 2.78 5.60 -6.41
C MET A 156 1.98 4.41 -5.87
N GLN A 157 0.91 4.65 -5.11
CA GLN A 157 0.03 3.59 -4.62
C GLN A 157 -0.66 2.85 -5.77
N ALA A 158 -1.15 3.56 -6.78
CA ALA A 158 -1.72 2.93 -7.97
C ALA A 158 -0.68 2.13 -8.76
N TYR A 159 0.57 2.60 -8.82
CA TYR A 159 1.67 1.87 -9.43
C TYR A 159 2.03 0.60 -8.64
N ASP A 160 1.98 0.65 -7.31
CA ASP A 160 2.15 -0.52 -6.45
C ASP A 160 1.15 -1.61 -6.82
N PHE A 161 -0.13 -1.26 -6.95
CA PHE A 161 -1.14 -2.23 -7.34
C PHE A 161 -0.88 -2.84 -8.73
N LEU A 162 -0.47 -2.02 -9.70
CA LEU A 162 -0.09 -2.48 -11.03
C LEU A 162 1.08 -3.48 -10.98
N GLU A 163 2.13 -3.18 -10.22
CA GLU A 163 3.29 -4.07 -10.06
C GLU A 163 2.93 -5.36 -9.32
N LEU A 164 2.12 -5.28 -8.28
CA LEU A 164 1.63 -6.44 -7.56
C LEU A 164 0.73 -7.33 -8.43
N ASN A 165 -0.12 -6.73 -9.26
CA ASN A 165 -0.92 -7.48 -10.24
C ASN A 165 -0.02 -8.20 -11.25
N LYS A 166 0.96 -7.51 -11.86
CA LYS A 166 1.87 -8.09 -12.85
C LYS A 166 2.73 -9.23 -12.29
N ARG A 167 3.22 -9.08 -11.06
CA ARG A 167 4.19 -10.02 -10.45
C ARG A 167 3.54 -11.19 -9.73
N TYR A 168 2.39 -10.95 -9.11
CA TYR A 168 1.79 -11.89 -8.16
C TYR A 168 0.30 -12.16 -8.41
N ASP A 169 -0.24 -11.71 -9.56
CA ASP A 169 -1.68 -11.80 -9.88
C ASP A 169 -2.57 -11.24 -8.76
N CYS A 170 -2.12 -10.14 -8.14
CA CYS A 170 -2.87 -9.47 -7.08
C CYS A 170 -4.13 -8.83 -7.66
N LYS A 171 -5.30 -9.19 -7.12
CA LYS A 171 -6.60 -8.75 -7.65
C LYS A 171 -7.39 -7.86 -6.68
N LEU A 172 -6.95 -7.76 -5.43
CA LEU A 172 -7.67 -7.03 -4.39
C LEU A 172 -6.71 -6.23 -3.52
N GLU A 173 -7.08 -5.00 -3.24
CA GLU A 173 -6.49 -4.16 -2.20
C GLU A 173 -7.40 -4.12 -0.98
N MET A 174 -6.81 -4.23 0.21
CA MET A 174 -7.50 -4.10 1.50
C MET A 174 -6.76 -3.08 2.34
N GLY A 175 -7.43 -1.99 2.73
CA GLY A 175 -6.87 -0.92 3.56
C GLY A 175 -7.90 -0.24 4.44
#